data_53e13631f45977193a0517fc05b33a91
#
_entry.id   53e13631f45977193a0517fc05b33a91
#
_cell.length_a   1.000
_cell.length_b   1.000
_cell.length_c   1.000
_cell.angle_alpha   90.00
_cell.angle_beta   90.00
_cell.angle_gamma   90.00
#
_symmetry.space_group_name_H-M   'P 1'
#
loop_
_entity.id
_entity.type
_entity.pdbx_description
1 polymer ?
#
loop_
_entity_poly.entity_id
_entity_poly.type
_entity_poly.pdbx_seq_one_letter_code
_entity_poly.pdbx_strand_id
1 'polypeptide(L)'
;MAALCIAGLAVACAENDTDRKTREAAALQAKFNEQQRAENLALARALQESARADREATSKRAVETQAESAAAFAKYLAERPSMTVAEENIATELGLARIRSRMTDPDAMEVRNAHVNVARSAVCVEVNYKEAGRYLGFRRAFVTGDVISVEPPENEVSHRVFELNFKRMGCDKSPS
;
A
#
# COMPACT_ATOMS: atom_id res chain seq x y z
N MET A 1 62.71 7.22 67.76
CA MET A 1 62.15 6.62 66.55
C MET A 1 60.68 6.15 66.71
N ALA A 2 59.83 6.78 67.51
CA ALA A 2 58.43 6.34 67.73
C ALA A 2 57.34 7.28 67.11
N ALA A 3 57.73 8.40 66.53
CA ALA A 3 56.75 9.38 65.97
C ALA A 3 56.38 9.19 64.50
N LEU A 4 57.10 8.43 63.73
CA LEU A 4 56.81 8.22 62.29
C LEU A 4 55.73 7.17 61.99
N CYS A 5 55.45 6.24 62.89
CA CYS A 5 54.42 5.21 62.67
C CYS A 5 53.01 5.66 62.86
N ILE A 6 52.70 6.74 63.61
CA ILE A 6 51.34 7.20 63.90
C ILE A 6 50.78 8.01 62.72
N ALA A 7 51.63 8.73 61.99
CA ALA A 7 51.17 9.48 60.81
C ALA A 7 50.79 8.55 59.63
N GLY A 8 51.45 7.44 59.43
CA GLY A 8 51.15 6.46 58.39
C GLY A 8 49.80 5.72 58.58
N LEU A 9 49.43 5.42 59.82
CA LEU A 9 48.17 4.74 60.14
C LEU A 9 46.95 5.63 59.98
N ALA A 10 47.10 6.94 60.24
CA ALA A 10 45.99 7.87 60.05
C ALA A 10 45.65 8.11 58.56
N VAL A 11 46.64 8.15 57.67
CA VAL A 11 46.48 8.27 56.26
C VAL A 11 45.84 7.03 55.67
N ALA A 12 46.27 5.84 56.05
CA ALA A 12 45.69 4.58 55.59
C ALA A 12 44.22 4.39 56.04
N CYS A 13 43.83 4.87 57.21
CA CYS A 13 42.45 4.83 57.70
C CYS A 13 41.57 5.87 56.94
N ALA A 14 42.11 7.01 56.52
CA ALA A 14 41.37 8.03 55.74
C ALA A 14 41.13 7.58 54.27
N GLU A 15 42.11 6.89 53.69
CA GLU A 15 41.95 6.31 52.35
C GLU A 15 40.90 5.19 52.35
N ASN A 16 40.85 4.34 53.34
CA ASN A 16 39.83 3.30 53.49
C ASN A 16 38.39 3.85 53.60
N ASP A 17 38.21 5.00 54.27
CA ASP A 17 36.86 5.61 54.46
C ASP A 17 36.38 6.30 53.18
N THR A 18 37.27 6.89 52.41
CA THR A 18 36.96 7.46 51.11
C THR A 18 36.64 6.39 50.05
N ASP A 19 37.36 5.31 50.05
CA ASP A 19 37.08 4.15 49.19
C ASP A 19 35.74 3.48 49.52
N ARG A 20 35.39 3.38 50.79
CA ARG A 20 34.08 2.87 51.21
C ARG A 20 32.94 3.75 50.73
N LYS A 21 33.03 5.10 50.91
CA LYS A 21 32.01 6.04 50.47
C LYS A 21 31.84 6.07 48.98
N THR A 22 32.93 5.96 48.20
CA THR A 22 32.87 5.86 46.73
C THR A 22 32.20 4.58 46.26
N ARG A 23 32.44 3.43 46.94
CA ARG A 23 31.75 2.17 46.62
C ARG A 23 30.25 2.21 46.94
N GLU A 24 29.90 2.81 48.09
CA GLU A 24 28.49 3.01 48.46
C GLU A 24 27.75 3.91 47.49
N ALA A 25 28.34 5.02 47.07
CA ALA A 25 27.80 5.92 46.05
C ALA A 25 27.62 5.23 44.68
N ALA A 26 28.63 4.45 44.26
CA ALA A 26 28.55 3.67 43.03
C ALA A 26 27.43 2.58 43.08
N ALA A 27 27.27 1.93 44.24
CA ALA A 27 26.20 0.95 44.41
C ALA A 27 24.80 1.59 44.37
N LEU A 28 24.63 2.76 44.98
CA LEU A 28 23.38 3.53 44.89
C LEU A 28 23.08 3.98 43.45
N GLN A 29 24.09 4.47 42.74
CA GLN A 29 23.95 4.86 41.33
C GLN A 29 23.58 3.65 40.46
N ALA A 30 24.17 2.49 40.69
CA ALA A 30 23.85 1.27 39.97
C ALA A 30 22.39 0.84 40.18
N LYS A 31 21.89 0.89 41.42
CA LYS A 31 20.49 0.59 41.74
C LYS A 31 19.54 1.58 41.09
N PHE A 32 19.84 2.87 41.09
CA PHE A 32 19.04 3.88 40.44
C PHE A 32 18.97 3.66 38.92
N ASN A 33 20.11 3.36 38.30
CA ASN A 33 20.15 3.06 36.87
C ASN A 33 19.38 1.79 36.50
N GLU A 34 19.43 0.76 37.38
CA GLU A 34 18.65 -0.45 37.17
C GLU A 34 17.14 -0.19 37.27
N GLN A 35 16.72 0.59 38.26
CA GLN A 35 15.33 0.97 38.44
C GLN A 35 14.84 1.79 37.20
N GLN A 36 15.60 2.77 36.75
CA GLN A 36 15.26 3.54 35.54
C GLN A 36 15.16 2.65 34.27
N ARG A 37 16.06 1.68 34.13
CA ARG A 37 15.98 0.72 33.02
C ARG A 37 14.72 -0.15 33.10
N ALA A 38 14.33 -0.59 34.28
CA ALA A 38 13.12 -1.37 34.49
C ALA A 38 11.85 -0.55 34.13
N GLU A 39 11.79 0.70 34.59
CA GLU A 39 10.69 1.63 34.30
C GLU A 39 10.59 1.93 32.78
N ASN A 40 11.72 2.21 32.14
CA ASN A 40 11.75 2.47 30.69
C ASN A 40 11.33 1.22 29.89
N LEU A 41 11.72 0.03 30.32
CA LEU A 41 11.32 -1.23 29.69
C LEU A 41 9.82 -1.48 29.85
N ALA A 42 9.26 -1.21 31.03
CA ALA A 42 7.82 -1.33 31.28
C ALA A 42 7.02 -0.35 30.40
N LEU A 43 7.47 0.89 30.30
CA LEU A 43 6.85 1.90 29.44
C LEU A 43 6.92 1.48 27.96
N ALA A 44 8.06 1.00 27.49
CA ALA A 44 8.23 0.55 26.12
C ALA A 44 7.28 -0.62 25.79
N ARG A 45 7.08 -1.56 26.72
CA ARG A 45 6.12 -2.67 26.55
C ARG A 45 4.68 -2.16 26.47
N ALA A 46 4.29 -1.25 27.37
CA ALA A 46 2.95 -0.67 27.37
C ALA A 46 2.65 0.08 26.06
N LEU A 47 3.61 0.86 25.55
CA LEU A 47 3.49 1.54 24.25
C LEU A 47 3.38 0.55 23.08
N GLN A 48 4.12 -0.53 23.12
CA GLN A 48 4.07 -1.57 22.10
C GLN A 48 2.72 -2.31 22.08
N GLU A 49 2.18 -2.61 23.26
CA GLU A 49 0.86 -3.24 23.40
C GLU A 49 -0.26 -2.31 22.92
N SER A 50 -0.22 -1.02 23.29
CA SER A 50 -1.17 -0.03 22.79
C SER A 50 -1.11 0.10 21.26
N ALA A 51 0.07 0.22 20.70
CA ALA A 51 0.24 0.32 19.24
C ALA A 51 -0.23 -0.94 18.50
N ARG A 52 -0.11 -2.11 19.12
CA ARG A 52 -0.65 -3.37 18.56
C ARG A 52 -2.17 -3.36 18.59
N ALA A 53 -2.79 -2.99 19.70
CA ALA A 53 -4.25 -2.90 19.83
C ALA A 53 -4.84 -1.91 18.82
N ASP A 54 -4.20 -0.75 18.64
CA ASP A 54 -4.62 0.25 17.66
C ASP A 54 -4.54 -0.25 16.21
N ARG A 55 -3.48 -1.00 15.87
CA ARG A 55 -3.36 -1.63 14.54
C ARG A 55 -4.43 -2.67 14.30
N GLU A 56 -4.72 -3.51 15.30
CA GLU A 56 -5.76 -4.54 15.20
C GLU A 56 -7.14 -3.90 15.04
N ALA A 57 -7.45 -2.86 15.82
CA ALA A 57 -8.71 -2.12 15.71
C ALA A 57 -8.86 -1.42 14.35
N THR A 58 -7.79 -0.80 13.85
CA THR A 58 -7.77 -0.14 12.53
C THR A 58 -7.97 -1.16 11.40
N SER A 59 -7.27 -2.29 11.48
CA SER A 59 -7.41 -3.39 10.49
C SER A 59 -8.84 -3.94 10.47
N LYS A 60 -9.45 -4.17 11.63
CA LYS A 60 -10.83 -4.66 11.73
C LYS A 60 -11.83 -3.67 11.10
N ARG A 61 -11.72 -2.39 11.42
CA ARG A 61 -12.56 -1.34 10.82
C ARG A 61 -12.39 -1.26 9.30
N ALA A 62 -11.15 -1.38 8.79
CA ALA A 62 -10.90 -1.39 7.35
C ALA A 62 -11.60 -2.56 6.65
N VAL A 63 -11.57 -3.76 7.23
CA VAL A 63 -12.26 -4.94 6.68
C VAL A 63 -13.78 -4.75 6.72
N GLU A 64 -14.34 -4.24 7.81
CA GLU A 64 -15.78 -3.97 7.93
C GLU A 64 -16.23 -2.93 6.89
N THR A 65 -15.52 -1.81 6.76
CA THR A 65 -15.82 -0.78 5.76
C THR A 65 -15.72 -1.32 4.32
N GLN A 66 -14.75 -2.19 4.05
CA GLN A 66 -14.61 -2.83 2.75
C GLN A 66 -15.78 -3.78 2.46
N ALA A 67 -16.22 -4.54 3.45
CA ALA A 67 -17.37 -5.45 3.31
C ALA A 67 -18.68 -4.68 3.08
N GLU A 68 -18.91 -3.59 3.82
CA GLU A 68 -20.08 -2.72 3.65
C GLU A 68 -20.10 -2.06 2.26
N SER A 69 -18.95 -1.54 1.81
CA SER A 69 -18.86 -0.94 0.48
C SER A 69 -19.04 -1.96 -0.65
N ALA A 70 -18.55 -3.19 -0.46
CA ALA A 70 -18.77 -4.28 -1.42
C ALA A 70 -20.25 -4.69 -1.47
N ALA A 71 -20.93 -4.77 -0.33
CA ALA A 71 -22.36 -5.07 -0.27
C ALA A 71 -23.22 -3.98 -0.91
N ALA A 72 -22.92 -2.70 -0.61
CA ALA A 72 -23.59 -1.56 -1.24
C ALA A 72 -23.39 -1.54 -2.76
N PHE A 73 -22.20 -1.85 -3.22
CA PHE A 73 -21.90 -1.94 -4.65
C PHE A 73 -22.61 -3.12 -5.31
N ALA A 74 -22.67 -4.29 -4.66
CA ALA A 74 -23.41 -5.44 -5.17
C ALA A 74 -24.90 -5.13 -5.30
N LYS A 75 -25.50 -4.45 -4.30
CA LYS A 75 -26.88 -3.97 -4.36
C LYS A 75 -27.09 -2.99 -5.52
N TYR A 76 -26.20 -2.01 -5.67
CA TYR A 76 -26.25 -1.06 -6.80
C TYR A 76 -26.21 -1.77 -8.14
N LEU A 77 -25.36 -2.79 -8.31
CA LEU A 77 -25.30 -3.58 -9.55
C LEU A 77 -26.58 -4.39 -9.80
N ALA A 78 -27.20 -4.94 -8.74
CA ALA A 78 -28.46 -5.70 -8.86
C ALA A 78 -29.67 -4.81 -9.22
N GLU A 79 -29.67 -3.56 -8.77
CA GLU A 79 -30.73 -2.59 -9.02
C GLU A 79 -30.53 -1.78 -10.32
N ARG A 80 -29.34 -1.91 -10.94
CA ARG A 80 -29.02 -1.17 -12.17
C ARG A 80 -29.80 -1.74 -13.36
N PRO A 81 -30.57 -0.92 -14.08
CA PRO A 81 -31.21 -1.38 -15.31
C PRO A 81 -30.17 -1.88 -16.31
N SER A 82 -30.47 -2.97 -17.00
CA SER A 82 -29.67 -3.44 -18.12
C SER A 82 -29.62 -2.36 -19.19
N MET A 83 -28.44 -2.09 -19.74
CA MET A 83 -28.31 -1.22 -20.89
C MET A 83 -29.04 -1.86 -22.08
N THR A 84 -29.71 -1.03 -22.85
CA THR A 84 -30.22 -1.45 -24.16
C THR A 84 -29.08 -1.59 -25.15
N VAL A 85 -29.27 -2.38 -26.20
CA VAL A 85 -28.27 -2.54 -27.28
C VAL A 85 -27.86 -1.20 -27.89
N ALA A 86 -28.80 -0.24 -27.99
CA ALA A 86 -28.50 1.11 -28.50
C ALA A 86 -27.57 1.87 -27.55
N GLU A 87 -27.79 1.79 -26.25
CA GLU A 87 -26.92 2.42 -25.23
C GLU A 87 -25.53 1.77 -25.19
N GLU A 88 -25.44 0.45 -25.33
CA GLU A 88 -24.16 -0.26 -25.43
C GLU A 88 -23.36 0.17 -26.67
N ASN A 89 -24.02 0.32 -27.82
CA ASN A 89 -23.38 0.80 -29.03
C ASN A 89 -22.86 2.24 -28.86
N ILE A 90 -23.65 3.13 -28.28
CA ILE A 90 -23.24 4.51 -27.98
C ILE A 90 -22.05 4.54 -27.04
N ALA A 91 -22.10 3.74 -25.95
CA ALA A 91 -21.00 3.65 -25.01
C ALA A 91 -19.71 3.11 -25.64
N THR A 92 -19.85 2.12 -26.52
CA THR A 92 -18.73 1.55 -27.29
C THR A 92 -18.10 2.60 -28.18
N GLU A 93 -18.90 3.32 -28.97
CA GLU A 93 -18.40 4.37 -29.88
C GLU A 93 -17.72 5.52 -29.13
N LEU A 94 -18.28 5.94 -27.98
CA LEU A 94 -17.65 6.94 -27.12
C LEU A 94 -16.31 6.44 -26.55
N GLY A 95 -16.24 5.18 -26.14
CA GLY A 95 -15.01 4.56 -25.67
C GLY A 95 -13.95 4.50 -26.77
N LEU A 96 -14.33 4.08 -27.96
CA LEU A 96 -13.45 4.05 -29.13
C LEU A 96 -12.96 5.43 -29.56
N ALA A 97 -13.83 6.45 -29.54
CA ALA A 97 -13.45 7.83 -29.81
C ALA A 97 -12.38 8.33 -28.82
N ARG A 98 -12.51 7.96 -27.53
CA ARG A 98 -11.52 8.29 -26.51
C ARG A 98 -10.18 7.59 -26.75
N ILE A 99 -10.19 6.32 -27.13
CA ILE A 99 -8.96 5.61 -27.48
C ILE A 99 -8.31 6.28 -28.68
N ARG A 100 -9.07 6.55 -29.75
CA ARG A 100 -8.58 7.25 -30.97
C ARG A 100 -7.91 8.59 -30.64
N SER A 101 -8.47 9.35 -29.69
CA SER A 101 -7.90 10.65 -29.30
C SER A 101 -6.50 10.57 -28.67
N ARG A 102 -6.05 9.37 -28.28
CA ARG A 102 -4.71 9.12 -27.72
C ARG A 102 -3.73 8.56 -28.75
N MET A 103 -4.20 8.19 -29.95
CA MET A 103 -3.37 7.59 -30.99
C MET A 103 -2.73 8.70 -31.86
N THR A 104 -1.53 8.43 -32.34
CA THR A 104 -0.82 9.33 -33.25
C THR A 104 -1.48 9.36 -34.64
N ASP A 105 -2.03 8.21 -35.08
CA ASP A 105 -2.73 8.02 -36.35
C ASP A 105 -4.10 7.36 -36.04
N PRO A 106 -5.12 8.15 -35.66
CA PRO A 106 -6.41 7.61 -35.23
C PRO A 106 -7.19 6.93 -36.37
N ASP A 107 -6.96 7.33 -37.61
CA ASP A 107 -7.65 6.76 -38.79
C ASP A 107 -7.10 5.37 -39.16
N ALA A 108 -5.87 5.07 -38.75
CA ALA A 108 -5.26 3.75 -38.94
C ALA A 108 -5.58 2.74 -37.84
N MET A 109 -6.44 3.11 -36.88
CA MET A 109 -6.82 2.21 -35.79
C MET A 109 -7.81 1.15 -36.23
N GLU A 110 -7.40 -0.10 -36.17
CA GLU A 110 -8.27 -1.27 -36.38
C GLU A 110 -8.83 -1.71 -35.02
N VAL A 111 -10.08 -2.15 -35.00
CA VAL A 111 -10.81 -2.51 -33.78
C VAL A 111 -11.40 -3.90 -33.93
N ARG A 112 -11.31 -4.71 -32.87
CA ARG A 112 -12.05 -5.97 -32.75
C ARG A 112 -12.47 -6.26 -31.30
N ASN A 113 -13.42 -7.16 -31.12
CA ASN A 113 -13.88 -7.63 -29.81
C ASN A 113 -14.33 -6.49 -28.86
N ALA A 114 -14.88 -5.40 -29.42
CA ALA A 114 -15.38 -4.30 -28.63
C ALA A 114 -16.70 -4.69 -27.94
N HIS A 115 -16.76 -4.48 -26.62
CA HIS A 115 -17.96 -4.75 -25.81
C HIS A 115 -17.97 -3.86 -24.55
N VAL A 116 -19.15 -3.69 -23.98
CA VAL A 116 -19.34 -2.94 -22.74
C VAL A 116 -19.50 -3.91 -21.58
N ASN A 117 -18.66 -3.77 -20.55
CA ASN A 117 -18.95 -4.35 -19.26
C ASN A 117 -19.81 -3.38 -18.46
N VAL A 118 -21.12 -3.58 -18.50
CA VAL A 118 -22.12 -2.71 -17.85
C VAL A 118 -21.89 -2.64 -16.34
N ALA A 119 -21.54 -3.75 -15.69
CA ALA A 119 -21.30 -3.83 -14.25
C ALA A 119 -20.12 -2.94 -13.79
N ARG A 120 -19.16 -2.68 -14.66
CA ARG A 120 -17.97 -1.87 -14.38
C ARG A 120 -17.96 -0.53 -15.10
N SER A 121 -18.98 -0.24 -15.92
CA SER A 121 -19.00 0.92 -16.81
C SER A 121 -17.72 1.04 -17.64
N ALA A 122 -17.23 -0.11 -18.12
CA ALA A 122 -15.99 -0.19 -18.87
C ALA A 122 -16.28 -0.65 -20.30
N VAL A 123 -15.62 -0.02 -21.26
CA VAL A 123 -15.55 -0.48 -22.65
C VAL A 123 -14.27 -1.28 -22.78
N CYS A 124 -14.41 -2.55 -23.15
CA CYS A 124 -13.32 -3.48 -23.37
C CYS A 124 -13.15 -3.68 -24.89
N VAL A 125 -11.92 -3.69 -25.38
CA VAL A 125 -11.66 -3.73 -26.82
C VAL A 125 -10.25 -4.25 -27.10
N GLU A 126 -10.03 -4.76 -28.31
CA GLU A 126 -8.70 -5.00 -28.85
C GLU A 126 -8.47 -4.00 -29.99
N VAL A 127 -7.34 -3.31 -29.94
CA VAL A 127 -6.96 -2.30 -30.92
C VAL A 127 -5.62 -2.62 -31.55
N ASN A 128 -5.51 -2.45 -32.87
CA ASN A 128 -4.26 -2.45 -33.61
C ASN A 128 -4.04 -1.07 -34.17
N TYR A 129 -2.94 -0.44 -33.81
CA TYR A 129 -2.64 0.94 -34.20
C TYR A 129 -1.18 1.07 -34.62
N LYS A 130 -0.88 2.15 -35.30
CA LYS A 130 0.48 2.46 -35.73
C LYS A 130 1.20 3.29 -34.68
N GLU A 131 2.42 2.88 -34.36
CA GLU A 131 3.38 3.66 -33.61
C GLU A 131 4.64 3.81 -34.45
N ALA A 132 5.12 5.02 -34.63
CA ALA A 132 6.24 5.32 -35.54
C ALA A 132 6.06 4.70 -36.96
N GLY A 133 4.82 4.72 -37.47
CA GLY A 133 4.47 4.24 -38.81
C GLY A 133 4.34 2.71 -38.95
N ARG A 134 4.47 1.94 -37.89
CA ARG A 134 4.36 0.47 -37.90
C ARG A 134 3.19 -0.01 -37.04
N TYR A 135 2.44 -0.98 -37.52
CA TYR A 135 1.43 -1.67 -36.73
C TYR A 135 2.09 -2.50 -35.64
N LEU A 136 1.57 -2.40 -34.41
CA LEU A 136 2.07 -3.13 -33.25
C LEU A 136 1.39 -4.48 -33.00
N GLY A 137 0.39 -4.82 -33.82
CA GLY A 137 -0.52 -5.93 -33.57
C GLY A 137 -1.65 -5.56 -32.62
N PHE A 138 -2.64 -6.47 -32.50
CA PHE A 138 -3.77 -6.22 -31.61
C PHE A 138 -3.35 -6.28 -30.16
N ARG A 139 -3.67 -5.22 -29.42
CA ARG A 139 -3.46 -5.08 -27.99
C ARG A 139 -4.79 -4.84 -27.30
N ARG A 140 -4.95 -5.42 -26.13
CA ARG A 140 -6.14 -5.20 -25.32
C ARG A 140 -6.15 -3.78 -24.77
N ALA A 141 -7.34 -3.19 -24.68
CA ALA A 141 -7.53 -1.88 -24.09
C ALA A 141 -8.85 -1.83 -23.33
N PHE A 142 -8.93 -0.94 -22.37
CA PHE A 142 -10.19 -0.60 -21.73
C PHE A 142 -10.31 0.89 -21.47
N VAL A 143 -11.56 1.35 -21.42
CA VAL A 143 -11.92 2.71 -21.05
C VAL A 143 -12.96 2.66 -19.95
N THR A 144 -12.71 3.39 -18.87
CA THR A 144 -13.67 3.56 -17.78
C THR A 144 -13.57 4.97 -17.20
N GLY A 145 -14.67 5.72 -17.16
CA GLY A 145 -14.63 7.13 -16.80
C GLY A 145 -13.58 7.87 -17.65
N ASP A 146 -12.63 8.55 -17.02
CA ASP A 146 -11.55 9.27 -17.68
C ASP A 146 -10.27 8.44 -17.92
N VAL A 147 -10.28 7.19 -17.47
CA VAL A 147 -9.13 6.29 -17.58
C VAL A 147 -9.18 5.54 -18.90
N ILE A 148 -8.11 5.67 -19.68
CA ILE A 148 -7.85 4.90 -20.89
C ILE A 148 -6.57 4.11 -20.63
N SER A 149 -6.63 2.80 -20.81
CA SER A 149 -5.47 1.91 -20.64
C SER A 149 -5.36 0.99 -21.84
N VAL A 150 -4.18 0.97 -22.43
CA VAL A 150 -3.81 0.06 -23.52
C VAL A 150 -2.70 -0.84 -23.02
N GLU A 151 -2.77 -2.10 -23.39
CA GLU A 151 -1.81 -3.12 -22.99
C GLU A 151 -0.38 -2.74 -23.39
N PRO A 152 0.53 -2.58 -22.40
CA PRO A 152 1.94 -2.33 -22.67
C PRO A 152 2.67 -3.60 -23.12
N PRO A 153 3.91 -3.52 -23.60
CA PRO A 153 4.73 -4.68 -23.90
C PRO A 153 4.85 -5.66 -22.73
N GLU A 154 4.87 -6.96 -22.99
CA GLU A 154 4.84 -8.05 -21.98
C GLU A 154 5.99 -8.01 -20.97
N ASN A 155 7.14 -7.47 -21.35
CA ASN A 155 8.35 -7.41 -20.52
C ASN A 155 8.39 -6.18 -19.59
N GLU A 156 7.36 -5.35 -19.56
CA GLU A 156 7.29 -4.17 -18.72
C GLU A 156 6.56 -4.45 -17.40
N VAL A 157 6.98 -3.79 -16.33
CA VAL A 157 6.29 -3.84 -15.03
C VAL A 157 4.84 -3.35 -15.15
N SER A 158 4.61 -2.37 -16.04
CA SER A 158 3.30 -1.83 -16.39
C SER A 158 2.33 -2.90 -16.93
N HIS A 159 2.82 -3.95 -17.59
CA HIS A 159 2.00 -5.06 -18.08
C HIS A 159 1.26 -5.78 -16.93
N ARG A 160 1.92 -6.04 -15.81
CA ARG A 160 1.27 -6.67 -14.64
C ARG A 160 0.17 -5.79 -14.06
N VAL A 161 0.40 -4.48 -14.00
CA VAL A 161 -0.60 -3.52 -13.52
C VAL A 161 -1.79 -3.45 -14.48
N PHE A 162 -1.52 -3.48 -15.79
CA PHE A 162 -2.57 -3.57 -16.81
C PHE A 162 -3.41 -4.83 -16.63
N GLU A 163 -2.79 -6.01 -16.52
CA GLU A 163 -3.49 -7.29 -16.34
C GLU A 163 -4.43 -7.30 -15.13
N LEU A 164 -3.95 -6.77 -13.99
CA LEU A 164 -4.76 -6.67 -12.78
C LEU A 164 -5.98 -5.76 -13.00
N ASN A 165 -5.78 -4.60 -13.64
CA ASN A 165 -6.85 -3.66 -13.91
C ASN A 165 -7.82 -4.20 -14.97
N PHE A 166 -7.33 -4.84 -16.03
CA PHE A 166 -8.14 -5.44 -17.08
C PHE A 166 -9.10 -6.51 -16.51
N LYS A 167 -8.59 -7.39 -15.66
CA LYS A 167 -9.42 -8.36 -14.92
C LYS A 167 -10.38 -7.69 -13.96
N ARG A 168 -9.94 -6.66 -13.24
CA ARG A 168 -10.79 -5.88 -12.33
C ARG A 168 -11.95 -5.21 -13.05
N MET A 169 -11.74 -4.77 -14.29
CA MET A 169 -12.79 -4.22 -15.16
C MET A 169 -13.66 -5.31 -15.77
N GLY A 170 -13.33 -6.59 -15.57
CA GLY A 170 -14.07 -7.73 -16.11
C GLY A 170 -13.98 -7.85 -17.64
N CYS A 171 -12.91 -7.31 -18.22
CA CYS A 171 -12.64 -7.35 -19.65
C CYS A 171 -12.01 -8.69 -20.11
N ASP A 172 -11.67 -9.56 -19.18
CA ASP A 172 -11.17 -10.92 -19.42
C ASP A 172 -12.29 -11.93 -19.76
N LYS A 173 -13.54 -11.52 -19.60
CA LYS A 173 -14.71 -12.36 -19.92
C LYS A 173 -15.23 -11.98 -21.29
N SER A 174 -15.35 -12.98 -22.16
CA SER A 174 -16.05 -12.79 -23.43
C SER A 174 -17.48 -12.30 -23.18
N PRO A 175 -18.03 -11.44 -24.05
CA PRO A 175 -19.44 -11.10 -23.96
C PRO A 175 -20.27 -12.38 -24.04
N SER A 176 -21.14 -12.57 -23.08
CA SER A 176 -22.11 -13.69 -23.01
C SER A 176 -23.27 -13.46 -23.96
#